data_88f33a0478bae1445f12fad067260d98
#
_entry.id   88f33a0478bae1445f12fad067260d98
#
_cell.length_a   1.000
_cell.length_b   1.000
_cell.length_c   1.000
_cell.angle_alpha   90.00
_cell.angle_beta   90.00
_cell.angle_gamma   90.00
#
_symmetry.space_group_name_H-M   'P 1'
#
loop_
_entity.id
_entity.type
_entity.pdbx_description
1 polymer ?
#
loop_
_entity_poly.entity_id
_entity_poly.type
_entity_poly.pdbx_seq_one_letter_code
_entity_poly.pdbx_strand_id
1 'polypeptide(L)'
;MTLGRVTALFLLGLSAARLAPAAGAESYDPALLREMHWRMIGPHRGGRTKAAAGIPDRPGVFYVGVCNGGVWKTDDFGRTWSPIFDDQPTGSIGAIAIAPSNPDVLYVGSGEGLQRPDLSTGDGIYKSLDGGRTWRHLGLRAGRQIPQIVVDPRDPNRLLVAVLGSPYGPGPERGIFRSTDGGETFEKVLYRDEDTGAVDVVLDPADARTAYAVLWEARQAPWENGTFNGPGSGVYKTTDGGTTWRPIVSGLPTFAEDGLGRIGITVAPSNPRRLFATVEAKRKAGLYRSDDAGETWTLINADPRVTDRASDFAEVKVHPQDPDTVFTASIVTWKSTDG
;
A
#
# COMPACT_ATOMS: atom_id res chain seq x y z
N MET A 1 -9.24 -11.12 85.30
CA MET A 1 -9.89 -11.81 84.15
C MET A 1 -9.19 -11.36 82.88
N THR A 2 -8.21 -12.09 82.42
CA THR A 2 -7.38 -11.78 81.24
C THR A 2 -7.67 -12.81 80.17
N LEU A 3 -8.25 -12.35 79.03
CA LEU A 3 -8.49 -13.17 77.85
C LEU A 3 -7.20 -13.19 77.06
N GLY A 4 -6.58 -14.37 76.85
CA GLY A 4 -5.47 -14.60 76.01
C GLY A 4 -5.96 -14.72 74.54
N ARG A 5 -5.27 -13.98 73.66
CA ARG A 5 -5.40 -14.10 72.19
C ARG A 5 -4.47 -15.20 71.69
N VAL A 6 -5.05 -16.26 71.10
CA VAL A 6 -4.32 -17.28 70.36
C VAL A 6 -4.23 -16.82 68.89
N THR A 7 -3.01 -16.54 68.42
CA THR A 7 -2.73 -16.24 67.03
C THR A 7 -2.32 -17.52 66.34
N ALA A 8 -3.17 -18.04 65.44
CA ALA A 8 -2.87 -19.19 64.62
C ALA A 8 -2.10 -18.71 63.33
N LEU A 9 -0.86 -19.13 63.21
CA LEU A 9 -0.07 -18.96 61.99
C LEU A 9 -0.44 -20.05 60.97
N PHE A 10 -1.03 -19.66 59.87
CA PHE A 10 -1.19 -20.53 58.67
C PHE A 10 0.08 -20.42 57.83
N LEU A 11 0.89 -21.47 57.82
CA LEU A 11 1.97 -21.68 56.87
C LEU A 11 1.36 -22.22 55.58
N LEU A 12 1.24 -21.36 54.55
CA LEU A 12 0.97 -21.79 53.19
C LEU A 12 2.27 -22.36 52.58
N GLY A 13 2.34 -23.70 52.50
CA GLY A 13 3.37 -24.37 51.72
C GLY A 13 3.11 -24.15 50.22
N LEU A 14 3.93 -23.29 49.58
CA LEU A 14 4.02 -23.21 48.10
C LEU A 14 4.73 -24.47 47.59
N SER A 15 3.96 -25.45 47.12
CA SER A 15 4.50 -26.52 46.30
C SER A 15 4.93 -25.95 44.95
N ALA A 16 6.22 -25.74 44.74
CA ALA A 16 6.77 -25.44 43.42
C ALA A 16 6.57 -26.69 42.54
N ALA A 17 5.50 -26.69 41.75
CA ALA A 17 5.34 -27.65 40.68
C ALA A 17 6.47 -27.37 39.66
N ARG A 18 7.47 -28.23 39.63
CA ARG A 18 8.45 -28.23 38.53
C ARG A 18 7.69 -28.60 37.27
N LEU A 19 7.47 -27.60 36.42
CA LEU A 19 7.11 -27.84 35.01
C LEU A 19 8.20 -28.72 34.41
N ALA A 20 7.85 -29.94 34.05
CA ALA A 20 8.73 -30.77 33.23
C ALA A 20 9.05 -30.01 31.95
N PRO A 21 10.29 -30.01 31.44
CA PRO A 21 10.58 -29.42 30.16
C PRO A 21 9.68 -30.12 29.13
N ALA A 22 8.99 -29.31 28.34
CA ALA A 22 8.24 -29.82 27.18
C ALA A 22 9.21 -30.71 26.40
N ALA A 23 8.77 -31.94 26.09
CA ALA A 23 9.52 -32.85 25.24
C ALA A 23 9.95 -32.05 24.02
N GLY A 24 11.25 -31.92 23.79
CA GLY A 24 11.80 -31.14 22.71
C GLY A 24 11.13 -31.58 21.42
N ALA A 25 10.53 -30.66 20.69
CA ALA A 25 10.06 -30.95 19.34
C ALA A 25 11.25 -31.58 18.60
N GLU A 26 11.08 -32.81 18.12
CA GLU A 26 12.11 -33.45 17.30
C GLU A 26 12.42 -32.50 16.14
N SER A 27 13.60 -31.91 16.17
CA SER A 27 14.04 -31.03 15.07
C SER A 27 14.52 -31.95 13.96
N TYR A 28 13.74 -32.07 12.92
CA TYR A 28 14.15 -32.77 11.71
C TYR A 28 15.27 -32.01 11.02
N ASP A 29 16.26 -32.72 10.47
CA ASP A 29 17.30 -32.11 9.67
C ASP A 29 16.67 -31.42 8.45
N PRO A 30 16.86 -30.09 8.28
CA PRO A 30 16.34 -29.35 7.13
C PRO A 30 16.78 -29.94 5.78
N ALA A 31 17.90 -30.69 5.74
CA ALA A 31 18.36 -31.37 4.54
C ALA A 31 17.37 -32.40 4.03
N LEU A 32 16.56 -33.01 4.92
CA LEU A 32 15.53 -33.99 4.54
C LEU A 32 14.38 -33.32 3.74
N LEU A 33 14.20 -32.02 3.88
CA LEU A 33 13.13 -31.26 3.22
C LEU A 33 13.64 -30.52 1.98
N ARG A 34 14.92 -30.63 1.63
CA ARG A 34 15.55 -29.86 0.55
C ARG A 34 14.90 -30.08 -0.82
N GLU A 35 14.39 -31.27 -1.09
CA GLU A 35 13.69 -31.60 -2.35
C GLU A 35 12.22 -31.24 -2.35
N MET A 36 11.69 -30.68 -1.23
CA MET A 36 10.32 -30.24 -1.16
C MET A 36 10.19 -28.84 -1.73
N HIS A 37 9.42 -28.71 -2.80
CA HIS A 37 9.10 -27.44 -3.43
C HIS A 37 7.59 -27.19 -3.40
N TRP A 38 7.19 -25.99 -3.09
CA TRP A 38 5.81 -25.56 -3.24
C TRP A 38 5.45 -25.53 -4.72
N ARG A 39 4.35 -26.14 -5.10
CA ARG A 39 3.76 -26.02 -6.44
C ARG A 39 2.28 -25.74 -6.35
N MET A 40 1.79 -24.95 -7.26
CA MET A 40 0.36 -24.74 -7.38
C MET A 40 -0.30 -25.99 -7.98
N ILE A 41 -1.26 -26.57 -7.25
CA ILE A 41 -2.04 -27.75 -7.70
C ILE A 41 -3.49 -27.41 -8.02
N GLY A 42 -3.85 -26.12 -7.94
CA GLY A 42 -5.21 -25.63 -8.16
C GLY A 42 -6.13 -25.73 -6.92
N PRO A 43 -7.39 -25.31 -7.03
CA PRO A 43 -7.95 -24.69 -8.22
C PRO A 43 -7.24 -23.37 -8.55
N HIS A 44 -6.97 -23.16 -9.85
CA HIS A 44 -6.35 -21.92 -10.32
C HIS A 44 -7.37 -20.77 -10.24
N ARG A 45 -7.32 -20.00 -9.16
CA ARG A 45 -8.12 -18.80 -8.97
C ARG A 45 -7.24 -17.58 -9.22
N GLY A 46 -7.71 -16.65 -10.05
CA GLY A 46 -6.95 -15.45 -10.40
C GLY A 46 -6.66 -14.52 -9.23
N GLY A 47 -7.42 -14.60 -8.16
CA GLY A 47 -7.25 -13.69 -7.03
C GLY A 47 -7.56 -12.23 -7.40
N ARG A 48 -7.36 -11.32 -6.43
CA ARG A 48 -7.44 -9.88 -6.70
C ARG A 48 -6.15 -9.41 -7.36
N THR A 49 -6.25 -8.60 -8.41
CA THR A 49 -5.11 -7.88 -8.97
C THR A 49 -5.07 -6.49 -8.36
N LYS A 50 -4.02 -6.18 -7.61
CA LYS A 50 -3.84 -4.86 -6.97
C LYS A 50 -2.91 -3.96 -7.77
N ALA A 51 -1.89 -4.53 -8.40
CA ALA A 51 -0.88 -3.78 -9.13
C ALA A 51 -0.89 -4.17 -10.62
N ALA A 52 -0.74 -3.18 -11.48
CA ALA A 52 -0.53 -3.37 -12.90
C ALA A 52 0.44 -2.31 -13.42
N ALA A 53 1.36 -2.71 -14.30
CA ALA A 53 2.30 -1.80 -14.93
C ALA A 53 2.57 -2.24 -16.37
N GLY A 54 2.73 -1.26 -17.27
CA GLY A 54 3.09 -1.46 -18.68
C GLY A 54 4.30 -0.64 -19.05
N ILE A 55 4.92 -0.99 -20.17
CA ILE A 55 6.06 -0.26 -20.75
C ILE A 55 5.58 0.45 -22.02
N PRO A 56 5.49 1.79 -22.05
CA PRO A 56 4.97 2.52 -23.22
C PRO A 56 5.66 2.16 -24.53
N ASP A 57 7.00 2.02 -24.52
CA ASP A 57 7.79 1.70 -25.70
C ASP A 57 7.79 0.19 -26.04
N ARG A 58 7.14 -0.65 -25.23
CA ARG A 58 6.98 -2.09 -25.44
C ARG A 58 5.51 -2.47 -25.24
N PRO A 59 4.60 -2.12 -26.15
CA PRO A 59 3.15 -2.15 -25.92
C PRO A 59 2.56 -3.55 -25.69
N GLY A 60 3.31 -4.62 -25.97
CA GLY A 60 2.92 -5.99 -25.65
C GLY A 60 3.32 -6.45 -24.25
N VAL A 61 4.11 -5.64 -23.50
CA VAL A 61 4.69 -6.05 -22.23
C VAL A 61 3.93 -5.44 -21.07
N PHE A 62 3.37 -6.30 -20.23
CA PHE A 62 2.68 -5.91 -19.00
C PHE A 62 3.10 -6.78 -17.84
N TYR A 63 2.98 -6.20 -16.64
CA TYR A 63 3.14 -6.89 -15.37
C TYR A 63 1.88 -6.73 -14.54
N VAL A 64 1.47 -7.78 -13.85
CA VAL A 64 0.37 -7.73 -12.89
C VAL A 64 0.82 -8.33 -11.56
N GLY A 65 0.45 -7.66 -10.48
CA GLY A 65 0.68 -8.11 -9.11
C GLY A 65 -0.62 -8.60 -8.51
N VAL A 66 -0.64 -9.86 -8.12
CA VAL A 66 -1.83 -10.55 -7.63
C VAL A 66 -1.74 -10.72 -6.12
N CYS A 67 -2.84 -10.47 -5.44
CA CYS A 67 -2.95 -10.76 -4.01
C CYS A 67 -2.81 -12.28 -3.80
N ASN A 68 -1.73 -12.72 -3.14
CA ASN A 68 -1.36 -14.13 -2.93
C ASN A 68 -1.03 -14.92 -4.21
N GLY A 69 -0.71 -14.25 -5.32
CA GLY A 69 -0.39 -14.89 -6.59
C GLY A 69 0.93 -14.43 -7.20
N GLY A 70 1.69 -13.60 -6.49
CA GLY A 70 2.98 -13.10 -6.97
C GLY A 70 2.86 -12.11 -8.12
N VAL A 71 3.94 -12.00 -8.89
CA VAL A 71 4.02 -11.13 -10.07
C VAL A 71 4.01 -11.98 -11.33
N TRP A 72 3.19 -11.58 -12.28
CA TRP A 72 3.06 -12.20 -13.59
C TRP A 72 3.44 -11.22 -14.68
N LYS A 73 4.09 -11.72 -15.73
CA LYS A 73 4.51 -10.97 -16.89
C LYS A 73 3.90 -11.55 -18.15
N THR A 74 3.49 -10.67 -19.07
CA THR A 74 3.18 -11.02 -20.47
C THR A 74 4.09 -10.23 -21.40
N ASP A 75 4.41 -10.83 -22.56
CA ASP A 75 5.15 -10.19 -23.66
C ASP A 75 4.32 -10.19 -24.96
N ASP A 76 3.04 -10.61 -24.90
CA ASP A 76 2.19 -10.84 -26.06
C ASP A 76 0.78 -10.25 -25.91
N PHE A 77 0.66 -9.07 -25.27
CA PHE A 77 -0.61 -8.38 -25.02
C PHE A 77 -1.57 -9.15 -24.10
N GLY A 78 -1.05 -9.94 -23.17
CA GLY A 78 -1.85 -10.67 -22.21
C GLY A 78 -2.42 -12.00 -22.70
N ARG A 79 -1.97 -12.52 -23.86
CA ARG A 79 -2.41 -13.83 -24.36
C ARG A 79 -1.82 -14.97 -23.54
N THR A 80 -0.55 -14.82 -23.13
CA THR A 80 0.11 -15.72 -22.21
C THR A 80 0.73 -14.97 -21.05
N TRP A 81 0.79 -15.60 -19.89
CA TRP A 81 1.35 -15.04 -18.67
C TRP A 81 2.32 -16.00 -18.03
N SER A 82 3.48 -15.50 -17.64
CA SER A 82 4.50 -16.26 -16.93
C SER A 82 4.68 -15.71 -15.52
N PRO A 83 4.70 -16.58 -14.50
CA PRO A 83 5.05 -16.16 -13.15
C PRO A 83 6.54 -15.82 -13.09
N ILE A 84 6.88 -14.73 -12.44
CA ILE A 84 8.27 -14.24 -12.36
C ILE A 84 8.71 -13.91 -10.93
N PHE A 85 7.92 -14.34 -9.93
CA PHE A 85 8.16 -13.97 -8.53
C PHE A 85 8.04 -15.18 -7.58
N ASP A 86 7.91 -16.40 -8.10
CA ASP A 86 7.61 -17.63 -7.34
C ASP A 86 8.74 -18.04 -6.38
N ASP A 87 9.98 -17.64 -6.67
CA ASP A 87 11.13 -17.89 -5.80
C ASP A 87 11.21 -16.95 -4.59
N GLN A 88 10.28 -15.99 -4.46
CA GLN A 88 10.27 -15.07 -3.34
C GLN A 88 9.38 -15.60 -2.20
N PRO A 89 9.68 -15.25 -0.92
CA PRO A 89 8.97 -15.80 0.24
C PRO A 89 7.57 -15.22 0.44
N THR A 90 7.12 -14.32 -0.42
CA THR A 90 5.78 -13.73 -0.37
C THR A 90 5.14 -13.70 -1.76
N GLY A 91 3.85 -14.02 -1.82
CA GLY A 91 3.04 -13.85 -3.03
C GLY A 91 2.06 -12.66 -2.95
N SER A 92 2.03 -11.95 -1.82
CA SER A 92 1.13 -10.82 -1.63
C SER A 92 1.72 -9.56 -2.23
N ILE A 93 1.13 -9.03 -3.31
CA ILE A 93 1.66 -7.88 -4.06
C ILE A 93 0.70 -6.69 -3.96
N GLY A 94 1.25 -5.54 -3.52
CA GLY A 94 0.52 -4.28 -3.42
C GLY A 94 0.86 -3.27 -4.51
N ALA A 95 2.11 -3.24 -4.98
CA ALA A 95 2.58 -2.29 -5.96
C ALA A 95 3.60 -2.89 -6.93
N ILE A 96 3.59 -2.42 -8.17
CA ILE A 96 4.64 -2.62 -9.17
C ILE A 96 4.97 -1.27 -9.78
N ALA A 97 6.25 -0.89 -9.79
CA ALA A 97 6.74 0.30 -10.46
C ALA A 97 7.86 -0.07 -11.42
N ILE A 98 7.75 0.42 -12.64
CA ILE A 98 8.78 0.31 -13.68
C ILE A 98 9.46 1.66 -13.78
N ALA A 99 10.79 1.68 -13.78
CA ALA A 99 11.53 2.93 -13.97
C ALA A 99 11.39 3.40 -15.42
N PRO A 100 10.80 4.59 -15.69
CA PRO A 100 10.57 5.04 -17.05
C PRO A 100 11.86 5.22 -17.87
N SER A 101 12.95 5.64 -17.23
CA SER A 101 14.27 5.81 -17.88
C SER A 101 15.01 4.50 -18.15
N ASN A 102 14.62 3.40 -17.49
CA ASN A 102 15.20 2.09 -17.72
C ASN A 102 14.15 0.99 -17.41
N PRO A 103 13.40 0.51 -18.40
CA PRO A 103 12.32 -0.45 -18.21
C PRO A 103 12.74 -1.83 -17.69
N ASP A 104 14.03 -2.13 -17.62
CA ASP A 104 14.53 -3.37 -17.01
C ASP A 104 14.66 -3.23 -15.48
N VAL A 105 14.56 -2.00 -14.95
CA VAL A 105 14.52 -1.74 -13.51
C VAL A 105 13.07 -1.73 -13.03
N LEU A 106 12.73 -2.71 -12.18
CA LEU A 106 11.41 -2.83 -11.56
C LEU A 106 11.52 -2.81 -10.04
N TYR A 107 10.52 -2.23 -9.41
CA TYR A 107 10.29 -2.32 -7.96
C TYR A 107 8.95 -2.98 -7.69
N VAL A 108 8.93 -3.88 -6.71
CA VAL A 108 7.72 -4.57 -6.23
C VAL A 108 7.56 -4.30 -4.75
N GLY A 109 6.42 -3.75 -4.37
CA GLY A 109 5.99 -3.62 -2.98
C GLY A 109 5.08 -4.78 -2.61
N SER A 110 5.42 -5.49 -1.55
CA SER A 110 4.63 -6.61 -1.06
C SER A 110 3.57 -6.18 -0.03
N GLY A 111 2.53 -7.02 0.16
CA GLY A 111 1.35 -6.70 0.95
C GLY A 111 0.30 -5.94 0.15
N GLU A 112 -0.97 -6.30 0.30
CA GLU A 112 -2.05 -5.89 -0.61
C GLU A 112 -2.36 -4.39 -0.60
N GLY A 113 -2.03 -3.66 0.47
CA GLY A 113 -2.32 -2.23 0.58
C GLY A 113 -3.81 -1.89 0.60
N LEU A 114 -4.62 -2.79 1.10
CA LEU A 114 -6.07 -2.69 1.26
C LEU A 114 -6.43 -2.87 2.73
N GLN A 115 -7.71 -2.68 3.05
CA GLN A 115 -8.25 -3.04 4.37
C GLN A 115 -9.37 -4.07 4.21
N ARG A 116 -9.06 -5.31 4.55
CA ARG A 116 -9.97 -6.46 4.48
C ARG A 116 -9.61 -7.49 5.57
N PRO A 117 -10.56 -8.31 6.03
CA PRO A 117 -10.28 -9.32 7.06
C PRO A 117 -9.41 -10.50 6.56
N ASP A 118 -9.28 -10.69 5.24
CA ASP A 118 -8.58 -11.79 4.59
C ASP A 118 -7.23 -11.36 3.96
N LEU A 119 -6.57 -10.36 4.53
CA LEU A 119 -5.31 -9.83 4.01
C LEU A 119 -4.12 -10.76 4.30
N SER A 120 -3.26 -10.90 3.30
CA SER A 120 -1.91 -11.42 3.49
C SER A 120 -0.92 -10.27 3.62
N THR A 121 -0.10 -10.33 4.65
CA THR A 121 0.96 -9.33 4.84
C THR A 121 2.13 -9.60 3.91
N GLY A 122 2.75 -8.53 3.44
CA GLY A 122 4.02 -8.59 2.74
C GLY A 122 5.21 -8.61 3.69
N ASP A 123 6.39 -8.62 3.12
CA ASP A 123 7.67 -8.59 3.81
C ASP A 123 8.62 -7.48 3.29
N GLY A 124 8.08 -6.44 2.67
CA GLY A 124 8.83 -5.28 2.24
C GLY A 124 8.89 -5.09 0.73
N ILE A 125 9.99 -4.53 0.24
CA ILE A 125 10.18 -4.11 -1.15
C ILE A 125 11.27 -4.94 -1.84
N TYR A 126 11.08 -5.20 -3.12
CA TYR A 126 11.99 -5.93 -4.00
C TYR A 126 12.36 -5.12 -5.23
N LYS A 127 13.54 -5.38 -5.77
CA LYS A 127 14.06 -4.76 -7.01
C LYS A 127 14.54 -5.84 -7.97
N SER A 128 14.23 -5.64 -9.25
CA SER A 128 14.85 -6.33 -10.37
C SER A 128 15.62 -5.33 -11.23
N LEU A 129 16.72 -5.78 -11.84
CA LEU A 129 17.53 -5.02 -12.80
C LEU A 129 17.51 -5.64 -14.19
N ASP A 130 16.71 -6.68 -14.41
CA ASP A 130 16.71 -7.51 -15.60
C ASP A 130 15.31 -7.85 -16.12
N GLY A 131 14.34 -6.94 -15.90
CA GLY A 131 12.97 -7.09 -16.37
C GLY A 131 12.18 -8.16 -15.64
N GLY A 132 12.53 -8.43 -14.38
CA GLY A 132 11.83 -9.37 -13.50
C GLY A 132 12.36 -10.80 -13.54
N ARG A 133 13.55 -11.05 -14.14
CA ARG A 133 14.15 -12.40 -14.16
C ARG A 133 14.78 -12.77 -12.82
N THR A 134 15.38 -11.78 -12.14
CA THR A 134 15.92 -11.96 -10.79
C THR A 134 15.46 -10.84 -9.86
N TRP A 135 15.38 -11.13 -8.57
CA TRP A 135 14.89 -10.20 -7.56
C TRP A 135 15.83 -10.11 -6.37
N ARG A 136 16.01 -8.89 -5.87
CA ARG A 136 16.73 -8.60 -4.64
C ARG A 136 15.79 -7.91 -3.64
N HIS A 137 15.72 -8.41 -2.43
CA HIS A 137 15.00 -7.79 -1.34
C HIS A 137 15.74 -6.54 -0.83
N LEU A 138 15.03 -5.42 -0.67
CA LEU A 138 15.61 -4.12 -0.29
C LEU A 138 15.30 -3.68 1.15
N GLY A 139 14.47 -4.40 1.89
CA GLY A 139 14.08 -4.01 3.26
C GLY A 139 12.61 -3.61 3.41
N LEU A 140 12.31 -2.74 4.38
CA LEU A 140 10.95 -2.32 4.78
C LEU A 140 10.03 -3.48 5.18
N ARG A 141 10.59 -4.56 5.76
CA ARG A 141 9.82 -5.76 6.17
C ARG A 141 8.72 -5.45 7.18
N ALA A 142 8.98 -4.55 8.11
CA ALA A 142 8.01 -4.18 9.13
C ALA A 142 6.85 -3.33 8.59
N GLY A 143 7.00 -2.78 7.39
CA GLY A 143 5.95 -2.01 6.69
C GLY A 143 4.74 -2.84 6.28
N ARG A 144 4.88 -4.16 6.17
CA ARG A 144 3.80 -5.13 5.97
C ARG A 144 2.94 -4.94 4.73
N GLN A 145 2.62 -3.71 4.34
CA GLN A 145 1.81 -3.39 3.18
C GLN A 145 2.39 -2.18 2.45
N ILE A 146 2.74 -2.36 1.18
CA ILE A 146 3.27 -1.32 0.30
C ILE A 146 2.30 -1.14 -0.88
N PRO A 147 1.28 -0.27 -0.74
CA PRO A 147 0.23 -0.07 -1.75
C PRO A 147 0.69 0.67 -3.00
N GLN A 148 1.74 1.51 -2.90
CA GLN A 148 2.20 2.32 -4.04
C GLN A 148 3.70 2.61 -3.97
N ILE A 149 4.33 2.59 -5.15
CA ILE A 149 5.71 3.00 -5.39
C ILE A 149 5.72 3.90 -6.62
N VAL A 150 6.42 5.02 -6.56
CA VAL A 150 6.68 5.87 -7.72
C VAL A 150 8.17 6.08 -7.87
N VAL A 151 8.64 6.02 -9.12
CA VAL A 151 10.05 6.19 -9.48
C VAL A 151 10.19 7.47 -10.29
N ASP A 152 11.23 8.25 -10.01
CA ASP A 152 11.55 9.45 -10.81
C ASP A 152 11.74 9.06 -12.29
N PRO A 153 11.02 9.70 -13.22
CA PRO A 153 11.09 9.34 -14.63
C PRO A 153 12.49 9.43 -15.24
N ARG A 154 13.37 10.24 -14.66
CA ARG A 154 14.73 10.51 -15.16
C ARG A 154 15.83 9.77 -14.40
N ASP A 155 15.53 9.30 -13.18
CA ASP A 155 16.49 8.62 -12.32
C ASP A 155 15.89 7.38 -11.68
N PRO A 156 16.23 6.16 -12.13
CA PRO A 156 15.68 4.93 -11.62
C PRO A 156 16.07 4.65 -10.16
N ASN A 157 16.99 5.43 -9.59
CA ASN A 157 17.43 5.26 -8.20
C ASN A 157 16.65 6.15 -7.22
N ARG A 158 15.85 7.09 -7.72
CA ARG A 158 15.02 7.97 -6.88
C ARG A 158 13.59 7.47 -6.86
N LEU A 159 13.10 7.12 -5.67
CA LEU A 159 11.74 6.62 -5.51
C LEU A 159 11.10 7.09 -4.20
N LEU A 160 9.78 7.18 -4.22
CA LEU A 160 8.94 7.33 -3.04
C LEU A 160 8.09 6.07 -2.89
N VAL A 161 7.97 5.59 -1.66
CA VAL A 161 7.26 4.36 -1.30
C VAL A 161 6.20 4.70 -0.26
N ALA A 162 4.95 4.45 -0.59
CA ALA A 162 3.86 4.51 0.37
C ALA A 162 3.83 3.22 1.20
N VAL A 163 3.90 3.35 2.51
CA VAL A 163 3.86 2.24 3.46
C VAL A 163 2.65 2.40 4.36
N LEU A 164 1.70 1.49 4.21
CA LEU A 164 0.45 1.50 4.99
C LEU A 164 0.65 0.91 6.39
N GLY A 165 1.61 0.01 6.55
CA GLY A 165 1.90 -0.64 7.83
C GLY A 165 1.04 -1.88 8.08
N SER A 166 1.08 -2.37 9.30
CA SER A 166 0.26 -3.52 9.70
C SER A 166 -1.23 -3.13 9.78
N PRO A 167 -2.15 -3.89 9.17
CA PRO A 167 -3.57 -3.65 9.31
C PRO A 167 -4.09 -4.05 10.70
N TYR A 168 -3.32 -4.84 11.44
CA TYR A 168 -3.76 -5.51 12.68
C TYR A 168 -3.36 -4.78 13.97
N GLY A 169 -2.67 -3.67 13.87
CA GLY A 169 -2.26 -2.90 15.05
C GLY A 169 -1.40 -1.70 14.69
N PRO A 170 -1.14 -0.82 15.66
CA PRO A 170 -0.26 0.33 15.50
C PRO A 170 1.19 -0.11 15.24
N GLY A 171 1.98 0.78 14.67
CA GLY A 171 3.39 0.54 14.43
C GLY A 171 4.09 1.71 13.76
N PRO A 172 5.40 1.85 14.01
CA PRO A 172 6.17 3.00 13.53
C PRO A 172 6.51 2.93 12.03
N GLU A 173 6.39 1.77 11.39
CA GLU A 173 6.76 1.59 9.97
C GLU A 173 5.57 1.91 9.06
N ARG A 174 5.24 3.21 9.01
CA ARG A 174 4.13 3.80 8.25
C ARG A 174 4.55 5.13 7.63
N GLY A 175 3.83 5.57 6.59
CA GLY A 175 4.05 6.85 5.95
C GLY A 175 4.79 6.75 4.62
N ILE A 176 5.43 7.83 4.18
CA ILE A 176 6.21 7.86 2.94
C ILE A 176 7.68 7.66 3.26
N PHE A 177 8.29 6.72 2.56
CA PHE A 177 9.72 6.47 2.57
C PHE A 177 10.32 6.90 1.23
N ARG A 178 11.50 7.52 1.30
CA ARG A 178 12.27 7.96 0.15
C ARG A 178 13.58 7.18 0.05
N SER A 179 13.96 6.84 -1.18
CA SER A 179 15.30 6.40 -1.51
C SER A 179 15.86 7.27 -2.62
N THR A 180 17.17 7.52 -2.60
CA THR A 180 17.93 8.22 -3.65
C THR A 180 19.10 7.39 -4.19
N ASP A 181 19.20 6.14 -3.76
CA ASP A 181 20.29 5.20 -4.06
C ASP A 181 19.77 3.86 -4.62
N GLY A 182 18.55 3.88 -5.16
CA GLY A 182 17.94 2.70 -5.76
C GLY A 182 17.44 1.67 -4.76
N GLY A 183 17.12 2.11 -3.53
CA GLY A 183 16.58 1.28 -2.48
C GLY A 183 17.62 0.61 -1.60
N GLU A 184 18.90 1.03 -1.66
CA GLU A 184 19.91 0.56 -0.70
C GLU A 184 19.60 1.11 0.69
N THR A 185 19.13 2.36 0.76
CA THR A 185 18.65 2.99 1.99
C THR A 185 17.30 3.65 1.81
N PHE A 186 16.53 3.73 2.90
CA PHE A 186 15.23 4.39 2.95
C PHE A 186 15.18 5.37 4.11
N GLU A 187 14.77 6.60 3.82
CA GLU A 187 14.49 7.66 4.79
C GLU A 187 12.98 7.82 4.93
N LYS A 188 12.45 7.85 6.15
CA LYS A 188 11.04 8.14 6.43
C LYS A 188 10.82 9.66 6.35
N VAL A 189 10.18 10.15 5.29
CA VAL A 189 10.07 11.59 4.97
C VAL A 189 8.69 12.18 5.25
N LEU A 190 7.67 11.35 5.41
CA LEU A 190 6.34 11.77 5.87
C LEU A 190 5.81 10.73 6.83
N TYR A 191 5.60 11.11 8.07
CA TYR A 191 5.06 10.27 9.14
C TYR A 191 4.14 11.10 10.02
N ARG A 192 3.04 10.53 10.45
CA ARG A 192 2.11 11.19 11.37
C ARG A 192 2.10 10.55 12.74
N ASP A 193 1.70 9.28 12.81
CA ASP A 193 1.59 8.50 14.04
C ASP A 193 1.60 6.99 13.73
N GLU A 194 1.48 6.15 14.75
CA GLU A 194 1.52 4.70 14.63
C GLU A 194 0.25 4.08 14.05
N ASP A 195 -0.84 4.83 13.92
CA ASP A 195 -2.12 4.37 13.39
C ASP A 195 -2.34 4.78 11.94
N THR A 196 -1.58 5.77 11.44
CA THR A 196 -1.77 6.38 10.13
C THR A 196 -0.68 5.97 9.15
N GLY A 197 -1.03 5.25 8.11
CA GLY A 197 -0.12 4.83 7.04
C GLY A 197 -0.31 5.61 5.75
N ALA A 198 0.64 5.51 4.80
CA ALA A 198 0.47 6.03 3.46
C ALA A 198 -0.17 4.98 2.55
N VAL A 199 -1.22 5.37 1.81
CA VAL A 199 -1.96 4.48 0.92
C VAL A 199 -1.75 4.81 -0.55
N ASP A 200 -1.38 6.03 -0.87
CA ASP A 200 -1.09 6.45 -2.24
C ASP A 200 0.02 7.50 -2.28
N VAL A 201 0.74 7.54 -3.39
CA VAL A 201 1.71 8.58 -3.72
C VAL A 201 1.81 8.71 -5.23
N VAL A 202 1.78 9.94 -5.75
CA VAL A 202 1.90 10.23 -7.17
C VAL A 202 2.88 11.38 -7.39
N LEU A 203 3.65 11.29 -8.48
CA LEU A 203 4.54 12.38 -8.92
C LEU A 203 3.81 13.31 -9.88
N ASP A 204 4.20 14.58 -9.87
CA ASP A 204 3.91 15.47 -10.98
C ASP A 204 4.73 15.00 -12.20
N PRO A 205 4.08 14.69 -13.33
CA PRO A 205 4.77 14.19 -14.52
C PRO A 205 5.74 15.18 -15.16
N ALA A 206 5.57 16.48 -14.90
CA ALA A 206 6.45 17.53 -15.41
C ALA A 206 7.62 17.85 -14.48
N ASP A 207 7.43 17.66 -13.16
CA ASP A 207 8.46 17.93 -12.14
C ASP A 207 8.46 16.86 -11.05
N ALA A 208 9.37 15.89 -11.13
CA ALA A 208 9.52 14.82 -10.15
C ALA A 208 9.91 15.29 -8.72
N ARG A 209 10.20 16.60 -8.51
CA ARG A 209 10.35 17.19 -7.18
C ARG A 209 9.00 17.46 -6.52
N THR A 210 7.95 17.57 -7.32
CA THR A 210 6.57 17.75 -6.85
C THR A 210 5.89 16.39 -6.77
N ALA A 211 5.32 16.08 -5.60
CA ALA A 211 4.55 14.86 -5.38
C ALA A 211 3.38 15.12 -4.43
N TYR A 212 2.41 14.23 -4.52
CA TYR A 212 1.25 14.20 -3.65
C TYR A 212 1.17 12.84 -2.97
N ALA A 213 0.92 12.84 -1.66
CA ALA A 213 0.79 11.63 -0.86
C ALA A 213 -0.53 11.62 -0.12
N VAL A 214 -1.11 10.44 0.04
CA VAL A 214 -2.31 10.23 0.82
C VAL A 214 -1.97 9.42 2.06
N LEU A 215 -2.23 9.97 3.22
CA LEU A 215 -2.23 9.25 4.47
C LEU A 215 -3.65 8.77 4.80
N TRP A 216 -3.74 7.58 5.36
CA TRP A 216 -4.98 6.94 5.74
C TRP A 216 -4.85 6.28 7.11
N GLU A 217 -5.71 6.69 8.04
CA GLU A 217 -5.85 6.02 9.32
C GLU A 217 -6.91 4.94 9.19
N ALA A 218 -6.45 3.68 9.18
CA ALA A 218 -7.32 2.53 9.02
C ALA A 218 -6.77 1.30 9.75
N ARG A 219 -7.69 0.47 10.25
CA ARG A 219 -7.36 -0.77 10.95
C ARG A 219 -8.36 -1.86 10.60
N GLN A 220 -7.87 -3.06 10.46
CA GLN A 220 -8.68 -4.25 10.24
C GLN A 220 -8.07 -5.42 11.00
N ALA A 221 -8.74 -5.89 12.02
CA ALA A 221 -8.32 -7.10 12.69
C ALA A 221 -9.32 -8.25 12.41
N PRO A 222 -8.87 -9.51 12.46
CA PRO A 222 -9.75 -10.64 12.18
C PRO A 222 -10.82 -10.88 13.25
N TRP A 223 -10.69 -10.22 14.41
CA TRP A 223 -11.58 -10.38 15.58
C TRP A 223 -12.35 -9.11 15.95
N GLU A 224 -12.23 -8.03 15.17
CA GLU A 224 -12.93 -6.76 15.41
C GLU A 224 -13.45 -6.15 14.12
N ASN A 225 -14.38 -5.22 14.24
CA ASN A 225 -14.86 -4.46 13.10
C ASN A 225 -13.74 -3.55 12.56
N GLY A 226 -13.66 -3.46 11.25
CA GLY A 226 -12.71 -2.56 10.60
C GLY A 226 -13.00 -1.08 10.89
N THR A 227 -11.94 -0.28 11.05
CA THR A 227 -12.00 1.18 11.08
C THR A 227 -11.37 1.71 9.81
N PHE A 228 -12.11 2.52 9.05
CA PHE A 228 -11.73 2.95 7.70
C PHE A 228 -11.60 4.47 7.58
N ASN A 229 -11.65 5.19 8.68
CA ASN A 229 -11.49 6.63 8.75
C ASN A 229 -10.87 7.04 10.08
N GLY A 230 -10.15 8.15 10.09
CA GLY A 230 -9.54 8.69 11.29
C GLY A 230 -8.92 10.06 11.08
N PRO A 231 -8.59 10.77 12.18
CA PRO A 231 -8.03 12.13 12.13
C PRO A 231 -6.64 12.20 11.46
N GLY A 232 -5.99 11.07 11.26
CA GLY A 232 -4.74 10.96 10.54
C GLY A 232 -4.89 11.02 9.02
N SER A 233 -6.08 10.75 8.48
CA SER A 233 -6.32 10.74 7.03
C SER A 233 -6.21 12.13 6.41
N GLY A 234 -5.61 12.21 5.22
CA GLY A 234 -5.47 13.47 4.50
C GLY A 234 -4.50 13.42 3.33
N VAL A 235 -4.48 14.50 2.55
CA VAL A 235 -3.61 14.69 1.39
C VAL A 235 -2.47 15.64 1.75
N TYR A 236 -1.28 15.31 1.28
CA TYR A 236 -0.05 16.07 1.49
C TYR A 236 0.66 16.34 0.16
N LYS A 237 1.35 17.48 0.07
CA LYS A 237 2.13 17.89 -1.10
C LYS A 237 3.56 18.20 -0.70
N THR A 238 4.49 17.79 -1.54
CA THR A 238 5.89 18.25 -1.53
C THR A 238 6.22 18.95 -2.83
N THR A 239 7.21 19.86 -2.81
CA THR A 239 7.79 20.51 -4.00
C THR A 239 9.31 20.48 -3.99
N ASP A 240 9.90 19.72 -3.08
CA ASP A 240 11.35 19.63 -2.86
C ASP A 240 11.88 18.19 -2.92
N GLY A 241 11.16 17.31 -3.62
CA GLY A 241 11.54 15.91 -3.80
C GLY A 241 11.29 15.05 -2.56
N GLY A 242 10.30 15.42 -1.76
CA GLY A 242 9.89 14.70 -0.57
C GLY A 242 10.69 15.05 0.68
N THR A 243 11.45 16.14 0.70
CA THR A 243 12.17 16.57 1.90
C THR A 243 11.23 17.19 2.92
N THR A 244 10.30 18.02 2.47
CA THR A 244 9.23 18.58 3.31
C THR A 244 7.86 18.33 2.70
N TRP A 245 6.86 18.19 3.57
CA TRP A 245 5.48 17.92 3.19
C TRP A 245 4.53 18.88 3.91
N ARG A 246 3.56 19.41 3.18
CA ARG A 246 2.49 20.23 3.76
C ARG A 246 1.13 19.60 3.50
N PRO A 247 0.18 19.68 4.43
CA PRO A 247 -1.18 19.22 4.20
C PRO A 247 -1.90 20.07 3.16
N ILE A 248 -2.78 19.45 2.39
CA ILE A 248 -3.74 20.11 1.49
C ILE A 248 -5.13 19.91 2.08
N VAL A 249 -5.81 21.05 2.39
CA VAL A 249 -7.11 20.99 3.06
C VAL A 249 -8.19 21.84 2.37
N SER A 250 -7.81 22.76 1.48
CA SER A 250 -8.75 23.70 0.90
C SER A 250 -9.72 23.01 -0.07
N GLY A 251 -10.99 22.96 0.30
CA GLY A 251 -12.07 22.36 -0.49
C GLY A 251 -12.24 20.85 -0.30
N LEU A 252 -11.31 20.15 0.37
CA LEU A 252 -11.49 18.75 0.78
C LEU A 252 -12.19 18.69 2.16
N PRO A 253 -12.99 17.65 2.44
CA PRO A 253 -13.51 17.42 3.77
C PRO A 253 -12.38 17.07 4.75
N THR A 254 -12.56 17.41 6.01
CA THR A 254 -11.69 16.98 7.10
C THR A 254 -12.36 15.88 7.93
N PHE A 255 -11.59 15.13 8.71
CA PHE A 255 -12.16 14.13 9.61
C PHE A 255 -13.16 14.75 10.61
N ALA A 256 -12.82 15.90 11.19
CA ALA A 256 -13.67 16.59 12.17
C ALA A 256 -15.00 17.06 11.58
N GLU A 257 -15.01 17.45 10.31
CA GLU A 257 -16.23 17.93 9.63
C GLU A 257 -17.09 16.79 9.11
N ASP A 258 -16.48 15.74 8.56
CA ASP A 258 -17.22 14.72 7.79
C ASP A 258 -16.66 13.29 7.87
N GLY A 259 -15.72 13.00 8.78
CA GLY A 259 -15.24 11.65 8.98
C GLY A 259 -14.42 11.13 7.78
N LEU A 260 -13.38 11.85 7.40
CA LEU A 260 -12.51 11.55 6.26
C LEU A 260 -11.88 10.16 6.34
N GLY A 261 -12.11 9.35 5.31
CA GLY A 261 -11.57 8.02 5.13
C GLY A 261 -10.47 7.97 4.08
N ARG A 262 -10.53 6.95 3.21
CA ARG A 262 -9.55 6.74 2.14
C ARG A 262 -9.74 7.76 1.02
N ILE A 263 -8.61 8.17 0.46
CA ILE A 263 -8.54 8.99 -0.74
C ILE A 263 -7.68 8.25 -1.77
N GLY A 264 -8.11 8.24 -3.03
CA GLY A 264 -7.27 7.92 -4.18
C GLY A 264 -6.97 9.21 -4.93
N ILE A 265 -5.74 9.39 -5.42
CA ILE A 265 -5.31 10.63 -6.08
C ILE A 265 -4.61 10.36 -7.41
N THR A 266 -4.76 11.27 -8.36
CA THR A 266 -4.03 11.23 -9.64
C THR A 266 -3.76 12.63 -10.15
N VAL A 267 -2.65 12.80 -10.88
CA VAL A 267 -2.31 14.00 -11.64
C VAL A 267 -2.57 13.73 -13.11
N ALA A 268 -3.20 14.67 -13.82
CA ALA A 268 -3.41 14.53 -15.26
C ALA A 268 -2.07 14.72 -16.02
N PRO A 269 -1.59 13.69 -16.75
CA PRO A 269 -0.26 13.76 -17.36
C PRO A 269 -0.11 14.88 -18.38
N SER A 270 -1.16 15.20 -19.14
CA SER A 270 -1.16 16.28 -20.14
C SER A 270 -1.42 17.68 -19.55
N ASN A 271 -1.86 17.75 -18.28
CA ASN A 271 -2.08 19.00 -17.56
C ASN A 271 -1.78 18.83 -16.08
N PRO A 272 -0.53 18.96 -15.62
CA PRO A 272 -0.13 18.73 -14.24
C PRO A 272 -0.77 19.65 -13.19
N ARG A 273 -1.41 20.74 -13.62
CA ARG A 273 -2.22 21.58 -12.73
C ARG A 273 -3.55 20.94 -12.37
N ARG A 274 -4.02 19.97 -13.18
CA ARG A 274 -5.27 19.26 -12.96
C ARG A 274 -5.02 17.95 -12.23
N LEU A 275 -5.70 17.82 -11.10
CA LEU A 275 -5.70 16.61 -10.29
C LEU A 275 -7.14 16.16 -10.04
N PHE A 276 -7.29 14.87 -9.81
CA PHE A 276 -8.53 14.29 -9.36
C PHE A 276 -8.30 13.45 -8.11
N ALA A 277 -9.30 13.43 -7.22
CA ALA A 277 -9.29 12.62 -6.03
C ALA A 277 -10.66 11.98 -5.80
N THR A 278 -10.70 10.67 -5.60
CA THR A 278 -11.86 9.99 -4.99
C THR A 278 -11.74 10.09 -3.49
N VAL A 279 -12.77 10.59 -2.83
CA VAL A 279 -12.73 10.88 -1.39
C VAL A 279 -13.85 10.13 -0.68
N GLU A 280 -13.49 9.33 0.32
CA GLU A 280 -14.44 8.72 1.25
C GLU A 280 -14.72 9.68 2.41
N ALA A 281 -15.99 9.98 2.62
CA ALA A 281 -16.49 10.81 3.72
C ALA A 281 -17.96 10.47 3.97
N LYS A 282 -18.54 10.95 5.09
CA LYS A 282 -19.92 10.60 5.45
C LYS A 282 -20.96 11.26 4.53
N ARG A 283 -20.80 12.53 4.18
CA ARG A 283 -21.77 13.33 3.39
C ARG A 283 -21.16 13.97 2.16
N LYS A 284 -19.86 14.23 2.19
CA LYS A 284 -19.11 14.88 1.11
C LYS A 284 -18.22 13.89 0.37
N ALA A 285 -18.60 12.60 0.36
CA ALA A 285 -17.93 11.60 -0.45
C ALA A 285 -18.14 11.88 -1.95
N GLY A 286 -17.15 11.56 -2.78
CA GLY A 286 -17.27 11.71 -4.22
C GLY A 286 -15.96 11.93 -4.94
N LEU A 287 -16.06 12.39 -6.18
CA LEU A 287 -14.93 12.77 -7.02
C LEU A 287 -14.70 14.29 -6.92
N TYR A 288 -13.48 14.63 -6.57
CA TYR A 288 -12.99 15.99 -6.47
C TYR A 288 -12.01 16.31 -7.59
N ARG A 289 -11.99 17.57 -8.03
CA ARG A 289 -11.04 18.11 -9.00
C ARG A 289 -10.34 19.33 -8.45
N SER A 290 -9.05 19.44 -8.75
CA SER A 290 -8.25 20.65 -8.62
C SER A 290 -7.75 21.06 -10.00
N ASP A 291 -7.71 22.36 -10.29
CA ASP A 291 -7.15 22.94 -11.51
C ASP A 291 -5.94 23.86 -11.22
N ASP A 292 -5.45 23.85 -9.98
CA ASP A 292 -4.37 24.71 -9.48
C ASP A 292 -3.22 23.93 -8.81
N ALA A 293 -2.97 22.70 -9.27
CA ALA A 293 -1.94 21.81 -8.73
C ALA A 293 -2.19 21.42 -7.26
N GLY A 294 -3.45 21.19 -6.91
CA GLY A 294 -3.88 20.70 -5.61
C GLY A 294 -4.01 21.76 -4.52
N GLU A 295 -3.95 23.06 -4.85
CA GLU A 295 -4.10 24.10 -3.84
C GLU A 295 -5.56 24.24 -3.37
N THR A 296 -6.52 24.11 -4.31
CA THR A 296 -7.95 24.11 -4.00
C THR A 296 -8.66 22.95 -4.71
N TRP A 297 -9.73 22.45 -4.07
CA TRP A 297 -10.49 21.31 -4.57
C TRP A 297 -11.99 21.60 -4.63
N THR A 298 -12.64 21.09 -5.66
CA THR A 298 -14.09 21.21 -5.86
C THR A 298 -14.68 19.81 -6.00
N LEU A 299 -15.74 19.51 -5.27
CA LEU A 299 -16.55 18.31 -5.46
C LEU A 299 -17.28 18.43 -6.81
N ILE A 300 -16.94 17.59 -7.76
CA ILE A 300 -17.52 17.59 -9.12
C ILE A 300 -18.54 16.48 -9.33
N ASN A 301 -18.48 15.41 -8.56
CA ASN A 301 -19.45 14.33 -8.61
C ASN A 301 -19.65 13.71 -7.22
N ALA A 302 -20.88 13.76 -6.72
CA ALA A 302 -21.29 13.24 -5.40
C ALA A 302 -22.06 11.91 -5.51
N ASP A 303 -22.04 11.25 -6.66
CA ASP A 303 -22.72 9.95 -6.83
C ASP A 303 -21.99 8.90 -5.97
N PRO A 304 -22.67 8.26 -5.00
CA PRO A 304 -22.04 7.30 -4.09
C PRO A 304 -21.41 6.10 -4.82
N ARG A 305 -21.90 5.75 -6.01
CA ARG A 305 -21.33 4.65 -6.81
C ARG A 305 -19.87 4.86 -7.20
N VAL A 306 -19.36 6.10 -7.12
CA VAL A 306 -17.96 6.44 -7.41
C VAL A 306 -17.04 6.05 -6.25
N THR A 307 -17.57 5.91 -5.02
CA THR A 307 -16.80 5.69 -3.78
C THR A 307 -17.35 4.58 -2.88
N ASP A 308 -18.28 3.74 -3.37
CA ASP A 308 -19.04 2.75 -2.58
C ASP A 308 -18.20 1.77 -1.73
N ARG A 309 -16.95 1.50 -2.11
CA ARG A 309 -16.08 0.56 -1.42
C ARG A 309 -14.65 1.09 -1.27
N ALA A 310 -14.52 2.23 -0.68
CA ALA A 310 -13.24 2.90 -0.50
C ALA A 310 -12.21 2.09 0.31
N SER A 311 -12.64 1.17 1.18
CA SER A 311 -11.75 0.23 1.86
C SER A 311 -10.89 -0.60 0.91
N ASP A 312 -11.46 -1.04 -0.21
CA ASP A 312 -10.81 -1.88 -1.22
C ASP A 312 -10.42 -1.08 -2.47
N PHE A 313 -11.29 -0.17 -2.89
CA PHE A 313 -11.25 0.52 -4.17
C PHE A 313 -11.40 2.03 -3.96
N ALA A 314 -10.40 2.79 -4.35
CA ALA A 314 -10.44 4.25 -4.40
C ALA A 314 -9.57 4.74 -5.55
N GLU A 315 -9.62 4.01 -6.67
CA GLU A 315 -8.76 4.30 -7.80
C GLU A 315 -9.37 5.37 -8.68
N VAL A 316 -8.56 6.35 -9.03
CA VAL A 316 -8.87 7.35 -10.07
C VAL A 316 -7.69 7.44 -11.02
N LYS A 317 -7.94 7.41 -12.31
CA LYS A 317 -6.91 7.52 -13.36
C LYS A 317 -7.38 8.49 -14.42
N VAL A 318 -6.45 9.22 -15.00
CA VAL A 318 -6.71 10.18 -16.08
C VAL A 318 -6.03 9.67 -17.36
N HIS A 319 -6.71 9.85 -18.48
CA HIS A 319 -6.13 9.51 -19.78
C HIS A 319 -4.86 10.36 -20.02
N PRO A 320 -3.76 9.75 -20.48
CA PRO A 320 -2.47 10.44 -20.53
C PRO A 320 -2.43 11.66 -21.44
N GLN A 321 -3.26 11.72 -22.46
CA GLN A 321 -3.28 12.81 -23.44
C GLN A 321 -4.52 13.72 -23.34
N ASP A 322 -5.54 13.31 -22.57
CA ASP A 322 -6.79 14.06 -22.44
C ASP A 322 -7.14 14.21 -20.94
N PRO A 323 -6.96 15.40 -20.37
CA PRO A 323 -7.19 15.63 -18.94
C PRO A 323 -8.66 15.62 -18.54
N ASP A 324 -9.59 15.58 -19.51
CA ASP A 324 -11.03 15.51 -19.27
C ASP A 324 -11.57 14.08 -19.30
N THR A 325 -10.79 13.13 -19.82
CA THR A 325 -11.13 11.71 -19.77
C THR A 325 -10.61 11.08 -18.48
N VAL A 326 -11.54 10.78 -17.57
CA VAL A 326 -11.28 10.28 -16.22
C VAL A 326 -11.93 8.92 -16.00
N PHE A 327 -11.21 8.02 -15.35
CA PHE A 327 -11.72 6.72 -14.94
C PHE A 327 -11.72 6.64 -13.42
N THR A 328 -12.82 6.19 -12.83
CA THR A 328 -12.88 5.80 -11.43
C THR A 328 -13.23 4.33 -11.31
N ALA A 329 -12.64 3.66 -10.35
CA ALA A 329 -12.93 2.26 -10.07
C ALA A 329 -13.31 2.10 -8.60
N SER A 330 -14.53 1.62 -8.40
CA SER A 330 -15.07 1.12 -7.15
C SER A 330 -15.62 -0.29 -7.42
N ILE A 331 -16.83 -0.62 -7.05
CA ILE A 331 -17.47 -1.90 -7.46
C ILE A 331 -17.61 -1.96 -8.99
N VAL A 332 -17.89 -0.82 -9.60
CA VAL A 332 -18.00 -0.65 -11.05
C VAL A 332 -16.98 0.38 -11.52
N THR A 333 -16.41 0.17 -12.70
CA THR A 333 -15.55 1.17 -13.35
C THR A 333 -16.40 2.16 -14.13
N TRP A 334 -16.20 3.44 -13.88
CA TRP A 334 -16.86 4.54 -14.55
C TRP A 334 -15.89 5.32 -15.43
N LYS A 335 -16.37 5.89 -16.50
CA LYS A 335 -15.62 6.79 -17.37
C LYS A 335 -16.39 8.10 -17.54
N SER A 336 -15.70 9.23 -17.28
CA SER A 336 -16.11 10.57 -17.69
C SER A 336 -15.30 11.01 -18.92
N THR A 337 -15.87 11.92 -19.72
CA THR A 337 -15.20 12.56 -20.87
C THR A 337 -15.37 14.08 -20.88
N ASP A 338 -15.79 14.63 -19.77
CA ASP A 338 -16.07 16.05 -19.56
C ASP A 338 -15.35 16.65 -18.31
N GLY A 339 -14.41 15.89 -17.77
CA GLY A 339 -13.59 16.33 -16.62
C GLY A 339 -14.35 16.51 -15.34
#